data_e2456a3055f219c8a9c20fc47673928c
#
_entry.id   e2456a3055f219c8a9c20fc47673928c
#
_cell.length_a   1.000
_cell.length_b   1.000
_cell.length_c   1.000
_cell.angle_alpha   90.00
_cell.angle_beta   90.00
_cell.angle_gamma   90.00
#
_symmetry.space_group_name_H-M   'P 1'
#
loop_
_entity.id
_entity.type
_entity.pdbx_description
1 polymer ?
#
loop_
_entity_poly.entity_id
_entity_poly.type
_entity_poly.pdbx_seq_one_letter_code
_entity_poly.pdbx_strand_id
1 'polypeptide(L)'
;MAVSPEGVASRGTEAFGDTALVYFSSASENTHRFVEKLGLPATRIPLHTADSLCVGEPYVLIVPTYGGGRHVLGGARSDKEFVPRQVAKFLNDPHNRSLLRGVIAAGNTNFGDTYCYAGEVISRKCGVPYLYRFELMGTAQDVERVREGLGLFWQQQRQRRPESRPA
;
A
#
# COMPACT_ATOMS: atom_id res chain seq x y z
N MET A 1 -41.10 -0.24 -7.00
CA MET A 1 -40.22 0.64 -6.23
C MET A 1 -38.79 0.23 -6.35
N ALA A 2 -37.96 1.16 -6.65
CA ALA A 2 -36.55 0.89 -6.81
C ALA A 2 -35.93 0.45 -5.50
N VAL A 3 -35.21 -0.64 -5.57
CA VAL A 3 -34.36 -1.05 -4.45
C VAL A 3 -33.29 0.02 -4.31
N SER A 4 -33.14 0.53 -3.14
CA SER A 4 -32.13 1.52 -2.84
C SER A 4 -30.77 0.96 -3.21
N PRO A 5 -30.04 1.58 -4.14
CA PRO A 5 -28.69 1.13 -4.44
C PRO A 5 -27.75 1.25 -3.24
N GLU A 6 -28.16 2.04 -2.28
CA GLU A 6 -27.41 2.23 -1.05
C GLU A 6 -27.24 0.94 -0.25
N GLY A 7 -28.24 0.11 -0.24
CA GLY A 7 -28.18 -1.16 0.48
C GLY A 7 -27.12 -2.12 -0.09
N VAL A 8 -26.99 -2.13 -1.39
CA VAL A 8 -26.02 -3.01 -2.06
C VAL A 8 -24.60 -2.48 -1.87
N ALA A 9 -24.41 -1.18 -2.00
CA ALA A 9 -23.13 -0.57 -1.78
C ALA A 9 -22.66 -0.72 -0.34
N SER A 10 -23.59 -0.61 0.59
CA SER A 10 -23.30 -0.79 2.00
C SER A 10 -22.82 -2.20 2.33
N ARG A 11 -23.42 -3.20 1.72
CA ARG A 11 -23.00 -4.59 1.92
C ARG A 11 -21.60 -4.84 1.40
N GLY A 12 -21.30 -4.31 0.22
CA GLY A 12 -19.98 -4.44 -0.35
C GLY A 12 -18.93 -3.76 0.52
N THR A 13 -19.26 -2.62 1.07
CA THR A 13 -18.38 -1.90 1.97
C THR A 13 -18.18 -2.64 3.28
N GLU A 14 -19.20 -3.23 3.81
CA GLU A 14 -19.10 -4.01 5.05
C GLU A 14 -18.23 -5.25 4.91
N ALA A 15 -18.35 -5.95 3.79
CA ALA A 15 -17.55 -7.13 3.53
C ALA A 15 -16.05 -6.82 3.48
N PHE A 16 -15.71 -5.63 3.04
CA PHE A 16 -14.32 -5.18 2.92
C PHE A 16 -14.05 -3.93 3.76
N GLY A 17 -14.88 -3.67 4.75
CA GLY A 17 -14.91 -2.41 5.46
C GLY A 17 -13.60 -1.98 6.07
N ASP A 18 -12.77 -2.93 6.46
CA ASP A 18 -11.47 -2.63 7.02
C ASP A 18 -10.33 -2.88 6.02
N THR A 19 -10.67 -3.23 4.79
CA THR A 19 -9.69 -3.56 3.76
C THR A 19 -9.40 -2.38 2.84
N ALA A 20 -9.22 -1.23 3.41
CA ALA A 20 -8.84 -0.08 2.62
C ALA A 20 -7.44 -0.28 2.06
N LEU A 21 -7.29 -0.04 0.77
CA LEU A 21 -6.01 -0.05 0.11
C LEU A 21 -5.70 1.34 -0.40
N VAL A 22 -4.47 1.78 -0.22
CA VAL A 22 -3.95 2.99 -0.84
C VAL A 22 -2.72 2.59 -1.62
N TYR A 23 -2.57 3.07 -2.82
CA TYR A 23 -1.43 2.71 -3.63
C TYR A 23 -0.90 3.87 -4.45
N PHE A 24 0.35 3.75 -4.83
CA PHE A 24 0.97 4.63 -5.79
C PHE A 24 1.44 3.81 -6.99
N SER A 25 1.25 4.34 -8.18
CA SER A 25 1.78 3.72 -9.39
C SER A 25 2.44 4.78 -10.24
N SER A 26 3.63 4.46 -10.73
CA SER A 26 4.37 5.34 -11.62
C SER A 26 3.80 5.27 -13.04
N ALA A 27 4.46 6.00 -13.97
CA ALA A 27 4.05 6.04 -15.36
C ALA A 27 4.03 4.65 -16.02
N SER A 28 4.81 3.69 -15.52
CA SER A 28 4.80 2.33 -16.05
C SER A 28 3.49 1.59 -15.78
N GLU A 29 2.72 2.05 -14.80
CA GLU A 29 1.43 1.49 -14.42
C GLU A 29 1.49 0.05 -13.89
N ASN A 30 2.65 -0.47 -13.56
CA ASN A 30 2.78 -1.85 -13.08
C ASN A 30 2.03 -2.08 -11.76
N THR A 31 2.19 -1.19 -10.79
CA THR A 31 1.50 -1.31 -9.51
C THR A 31 0.00 -1.16 -9.70
N HIS A 32 -0.42 -0.23 -10.56
CA HIS A 32 -1.83 -0.05 -10.87
C HIS A 32 -2.44 -1.33 -11.44
N ARG A 33 -1.75 -1.98 -12.37
CA ARG A 33 -2.23 -3.25 -12.93
C ARG A 33 -2.36 -4.34 -11.87
N PHE A 34 -1.43 -4.38 -10.93
CA PHE A 34 -1.53 -5.34 -9.84
C PHE A 34 -2.77 -5.07 -8.97
N VAL A 35 -2.99 -3.82 -8.63
CA VAL A 35 -4.14 -3.42 -7.81
C VAL A 35 -5.45 -3.72 -8.53
N GLU A 36 -5.52 -3.50 -9.83
CA GLU A 36 -6.70 -3.86 -10.61
C GLU A 36 -6.99 -5.35 -10.55
N LYS A 37 -5.96 -6.17 -10.64
CA LYS A 37 -6.11 -7.63 -10.56
C LYS A 37 -6.60 -8.09 -9.18
N LEU A 38 -6.25 -7.35 -8.13
CA LEU A 38 -6.74 -7.68 -6.78
C LEU A 38 -8.25 -7.55 -6.70
N GLY A 39 -8.84 -6.63 -7.44
CA GLY A 39 -10.28 -6.45 -7.45
C GLY A 39 -10.86 -5.93 -6.14
N LEU A 40 -10.04 -5.32 -5.30
CA LEU A 40 -10.46 -4.76 -4.02
C LEU A 40 -10.57 -3.24 -4.13
N PRO A 41 -11.41 -2.60 -3.31
CA PRO A 41 -11.47 -1.14 -3.28
C PRO A 41 -10.11 -0.55 -2.95
N ALA A 42 -9.67 0.43 -3.73
CA ALA A 42 -8.35 1.03 -3.57
C ALA A 42 -8.38 2.49 -3.98
N THR A 43 -7.60 3.31 -3.29
CA THR A 43 -7.44 4.73 -3.57
C THR A 43 -6.04 4.99 -4.07
N ARG A 44 -5.91 5.69 -5.18
CA ARG A 44 -4.61 5.99 -5.77
C ARG A 44 -4.05 7.31 -5.26
N ILE A 45 -2.80 7.30 -4.86
CA ILE A 45 -2.07 8.54 -4.54
C ILE A 45 -1.85 9.32 -5.84
N PRO A 46 -2.14 10.63 -5.88
CA PRO A 46 -1.98 11.41 -7.11
C PRO A 46 -0.55 11.42 -7.64
N LEU A 47 -0.41 11.40 -8.97
CA LEU A 47 0.89 11.48 -9.63
C LEU A 47 1.53 12.85 -9.47
N HIS A 48 0.73 13.90 -9.47
CA HIS A 48 1.25 15.25 -9.32
C HIS A 48 1.48 15.57 -7.84
N THR A 49 2.69 16.03 -7.53
CA THR A 49 3.04 16.37 -6.15
C THR A 49 2.28 17.58 -5.61
N ALA A 50 1.70 18.38 -6.50
CA ALA A 50 0.84 19.50 -6.08
C ALA A 50 -0.48 19.03 -5.50
N ASP A 51 -0.95 17.89 -5.93
CA ASP A 51 -2.20 17.31 -5.41
C ASP A 51 -1.93 16.58 -4.10
N SER A 52 -2.90 16.55 -3.23
CA SER A 52 -2.79 15.84 -1.96
C SER A 52 -3.97 14.92 -1.74
N LEU A 53 -3.71 13.84 -1.00
CA LEU A 53 -4.73 12.88 -0.62
C LEU A 53 -4.75 12.75 0.89
N CYS A 54 -5.94 12.82 1.45
CA CYS A 54 -6.15 12.59 2.87
C CYS A 54 -7.11 11.40 3.02
N VAL A 55 -6.71 10.41 3.79
CA VAL A 55 -7.51 9.21 3.99
C VAL A 55 -8.26 9.29 5.32
N GLY A 56 -9.39 8.57 5.40
CA GLY A 56 -10.25 8.63 6.57
C GLY A 56 -10.34 7.34 7.38
N GLU A 57 -9.65 6.29 6.94
CA GLU A 57 -9.73 4.97 7.60
C GLU A 57 -8.42 4.22 7.51
N PRO A 58 -8.21 3.22 8.38
CA PRO A 58 -7.00 2.41 8.34
C PRO A 58 -6.81 1.76 6.97
N TYR A 59 -5.56 1.65 6.53
CA TYR A 59 -5.26 1.15 5.19
C TYR A 59 -3.94 0.38 5.15
N VAL A 60 -3.80 -0.41 4.09
CA VAL A 60 -2.53 -1.02 3.68
C VAL A 60 -2.04 -0.26 2.45
N LEU A 61 -0.76 0.04 2.42
CA LEU A 61 -0.13 0.79 1.35
C LEU A 61 0.59 -0.16 0.39
N ILE A 62 0.38 0.04 -0.92
CA ILE A 62 1.08 -0.71 -1.97
C ILE A 62 1.89 0.28 -2.79
N VAL A 63 3.20 0.07 -2.88
CA VAL A 63 4.12 1.02 -3.52
C VAL A 63 5.16 0.32 -4.39
N PRO A 64 5.62 0.97 -5.47
CA PRO A 64 6.80 0.52 -6.19
C PRO A 64 8.06 0.97 -5.47
N THR A 65 9.19 0.42 -5.87
CA THR A 65 10.52 0.81 -5.38
C THR A 65 11.27 1.53 -6.49
N TYR A 66 11.81 2.70 -6.18
CA TYR A 66 12.58 3.51 -7.11
C TYR A 66 14.09 3.37 -6.86
N GLY A 67 14.87 3.97 -7.74
CA GLY A 67 16.28 4.23 -7.48
C GLY A 67 17.24 3.05 -7.59
N GLY A 68 16.78 1.90 -8.03
CA GLY A 68 17.60 0.69 -8.03
C GLY A 68 18.72 0.65 -9.05
N GLY A 69 18.73 1.51 -10.05
CA GLY A 69 19.61 1.37 -11.21
C GLY A 69 20.85 2.24 -11.24
N ARG A 70 21.00 3.20 -10.34
CA ARG A 70 22.15 4.11 -10.38
C ARG A 70 22.96 4.03 -9.11
N HIS A 71 24.17 3.51 -9.28
CA HIS A 71 25.18 3.67 -8.25
C HIS A 71 25.79 5.06 -8.39
N VAL A 72 25.54 5.91 -7.45
CA VAL A 72 26.33 7.11 -7.31
C VAL A 72 27.64 6.65 -6.69
N LEU A 73 28.72 6.81 -7.43
CA LEU A 73 30.05 6.46 -6.96
C LEU A 73 30.31 7.11 -5.60
N GLY A 74 30.54 6.27 -4.59
CA GLY A 74 31.04 6.71 -3.30
C GLY A 74 30.05 7.28 -2.31
N GLY A 75 28.76 7.26 -2.60
CA GLY A 75 27.75 7.78 -1.66
C GLY A 75 26.85 6.71 -1.09
N ALA A 76 26.61 6.76 0.21
CA ALA A 76 25.55 5.99 0.81
C ALA A 76 24.21 6.48 0.22
N ARG A 77 23.40 5.57 -0.30
CA ARG A 77 22.10 5.91 -0.84
C ARG A 77 21.19 6.37 0.29
N SER A 78 20.55 7.49 0.08
CA SER A 78 19.51 7.94 0.98
C SER A 78 18.29 7.05 0.82
N ASP A 79 17.67 6.66 1.92
CA ASP A 79 16.40 5.91 1.90
C ASP A 79 15.33 6.63 1.08
N LYS A 80 15.43 7.94 0.95
CA LYS A 80 14.50 8.76 0.19
C LYS A 80 14.48 8.45 -1.31
N GLU A 81 15.56 7.88 -1.82
CA GLU A 81 15.66 7.57 -3.24
C GLU A 81 14.81 6.37 -3.64
N PHE A 82 14.49 5.51 -2.70
CA PHE A 82 13.74 4.28 -2.98
C PHE A 82 12.24 4.46 -2.89
N VAL A 83 11.79 5.46 -2.15
CA VAL A 83 10.38 5.76 -1.97
C VAL A 83 9.97 6.88 -2.92
N PRO A 84 8.93 6.69 -3.73
CA PRO A 84 8.45 7.77 -4.60
C PRO A 84 8.12 9.03 -3.80
N ARG A 85 8.39 10.18 -4.37
CA ARG A 85 8.14 11.47 -3.71
C ARG A 85 6.68 11.63 -3.28
N GLN A 86 5.78 11.18 -4.13
CA GLN A 86 4.35 11.26 -3.87
C GLN A 86 3.96 10.44 -2.64
N VAL A 87 4.59 9.29 -2.47
CA VAL A 87 4.38 8.43 -1.30
C VAL A 87 4.98 9.09 -0.06
N ALA A 88 6.18 9.63 -0.17
CA ALA A 88 6.81 10.33 0.96
C ALA A 88 5.96 11.51 1.42
N LYS A 89 5.44 12.30 0.48
CA LYS A 89 4.55 13.41 0.80
C LYS A 89 3.29 12.94 1.51
N PHE A 90 2.69 11.87 1.01
CA PHE A 90 1.47 11.29 1.59
C PHE A 90 1.72 10.84 3.04
N LEU A 91 2.83 10.17 3.29
CA LEU A 91 3.17 9.65 4.61
C LEU A 91 3.75 10.70 5.56
N ASN A 92 4.21 11.83 5.05
CA ASN A 92 4.66 12.93 5.89
C ASN A 92 3.50 13.63 6.59
N ASP A 93 2.29 13.47 6.08
CA ASP A 93 1.09 13.93 6.78
C ASP A 93 0.86 13.01 7.99
N PRO A 94 0.92 13.52 9.22
CA PRO A 94 0.76 12.70 10.42
C PRO A 94 -0.57 11.95 10.47
N HIS A 95 -1.63 12.53 9.95
CA HIS A 95 -2.93 11.89 9.92
C HIS A 95 -2.91 10.65 9.01
N ASN A 96 -2.40 10.80 7.79
CA ASN A 96 -2.28 9.67 6.86
C ASN A 96 -1.39 8.58 7.45
N ARG A 97 -0.27 8.96 8.04
CA ARG A 97 0.65 8.00 8.64
C ARG A 97 0.03 7.25 9.81
N SER A 98 -0.78 7.93 10.61
CA SER A 98 -1.42 7.32 11.77
C SER A 98 -2.38 6.19 11.41
N LEU A 99 -2.92 6.19 10.19
CA LEU A 99 -3.86 5.19 9.72
C LEU A 99 -3.20 4.04 8.96
N LEU A 100 -1.92 4.12 8.69
CA LEU A 100 -1.17 3.06 8.01
C LEU A 100 -1.08 1.82 8.90
N ARG A 101 -1.41 0.65 8.34
CA ARG A 101 -1.39 -0.62 9.08
C ARG A 101 -0.38 -1.62 8.55
N GLY A 102 0.01 -1.49 7.32
CA GLY A 102 0.98 -2.39 6.71
C GLY A 102 1.41 -1.89 5.35
N VAL A 103 2.48 -2.48 4.79
CA VAL A 103 3.00 -2.10 3.49
C VAL A 103 3.29 -3.32 2.63
N ILE A 104 3.00 -3.19 1.35
CA ILE A 104 3.33 -4.14 0.30
C ILE A 104 4.15 -3.37 -0.73
N ALA A 105 5.24 -3.96 -1.19
CA ALA A 105 6.08 -3.27 -2.17
C ALA A 105 6.31 -4.10 -3.42
N ALA A 106 6.34 -3.39 -4.55
CA ALA A 106 6.77 -3.94 -5.81
C ALA A 106 8.21 -3.52 -6.09
N GLY A 107 8.88 -4.25 -6.94
CA GLY A 107 10.23 -3.93 -7.34
C GLY A 107 10.64 -4.66 -8.60
N ASN A 108 11.94 -4.65 -8.85
CA ASN A 108 12.52 -5.34 -9.99
C ASN A 108 13.73 -6.12 -9.47
N THR A 109 13.74 -7.42 -9.69
CA THR A 109 14.82 -8.29 -9.20
C THR A 109 16.17 -7.94 -9.80
N ASN A 110 16.20 -7.23 -10.93
CA ASN A 110 17.43 -6.73 -11.51
C ASN A 110 18.17 -5.74 -10.62
N PHE A 111 17.51 -5.20 -9.61
CA PHE A 111 18.11 -4.24 -8.68
C PHE A 111 18.82 -4.90 -7.50
N GLY A 112 18.89 -6.23 -7.46
CA GLY A 112 19.64 -6.95 -6.43
C GLY A 112 19.16 -6.62 -5.00
N ASP A 113 20.08 -6.17 -4.18
CA ASP A 113 19.83 -5.92 -2.75
C ASP A 113 18.76 -4.85 -2.49
N THR A 114 18.46 -4.02 -3.47
CA THR A 114 17.44 -2.97 -3.33
C THR A 114 16.08 -3.39 -3.86
N TYR A 115 15.93 -4.67 -4.18
CA TYR A 115 14.65 -5.21 -4.60
C TYR A 115 13.59 -4.99 -3.51
N CYS A 116 12.52 -4.29 -3.88
CA CYS A 116 11.40 -3.99 -2.97
C CYS A 116 11.80 -3.24 -1.71
N TYR A 117 12.91 -2.52 -1.75
CA TYR A 117 13.47 -1.85 -0.57
C TYR A 117 12.56 -0.73 -0.04
N ALA A 118 11.71 -0.14 -0.88
CA ALA A 118 10.76 0.87 -0.42
C ALA A 118 9.88 0.35 0.72
N GLY A 119 9.50 -0.92 0.65
CA GLY A 119 8.71 -1.55 1.71
C GLY A 119 9.46 -1.61 3.03
N GLU A 120 10.76 -1.93 2.98
CA GLU A 120 11.58 -1.94 4.19
C GLU A 120 11.71 -0.56 4.82
N VAL A 121 11.93 0.45 3.98
CA VAL A 121 12.04 1.83 4.47
C VAL A 121 10.77 2.27 5.18
N ILE A 122 9.63 2.04 4.54
CA ILE A 122 8.35 2.43 5.11
C ILE A 122 8.02 1.63 6.37
N SER A 123 8.23 0.32 6.31
CA SER A 123 7.99 -0.55 7.46
C SER A 123 8.79 -0.10 8.68
N ARG A 124 10.06 0.18 8.49
CA ARG A 124 10.95 0.60 9.57
C ARG A 124 10.58 1.99 10.11
N LYS A 125 10.37 2.95 9.21
CA LYS A 125 10.10 4.33 9.62
C LYS A 125 8.72 4.54 10.21
N CYS A 126 7.74 3.79 9.75
CA CYS A 126 6.37 3.92 10.22
C CYS A 126 5.97 2.87 11.25
N GLY A 127 6.82 1.91 11.54
CA GLY A 127 6.55 0.88 12.54
C GLY A 127 5.40 -0.04 12.18
N VAL A 128 5.28 -0.42 10.91
CA VAL A 128 4.22 -1.30 10.43
C VAL A 128 4.81 -2.55 9.78
N PRO A 129 4.07 -3.67 9.76
CA PRO A 129 4.58 -4.89 9.14
C PRO A 129 4.73 -4.76 7.63
N TYR A 130 5.77 -5.43 7.13
CA TYR A 130 6.01 -5.58 5.70
C TYR A 130 5.30 -6.85 5.26
N LEU A 131 4.19 -6.71 4.53
CA LEU A 131 3.27 -7.81 4.32
C LEU A 131 3.62 -8.70 3.12
N TYR A 132 4.11 -8.12 2.03
CA TYR A 132 4.37 -8.88 0.83
C TYR A 132 5.27 -8.10 -0.15
N ARG A 133 5.98 -8.86 -1.00
CA ARG A 133 6.83 -8.32 -2.07
C ARG A 133 6.45 -8.99 -3.37
N PHE A 134 6.43 -8.23 -4.46
CA PHE A 134 6.20 -8.81 -5.78
C PHE A 134 6.99 -8.07 -6.84
N GLU A 135 7.19 -8.72 -7.98
CA GLU A 135 7.96 -8.14 -9.09
C GLU A 135 7.02 -7.53 -10.12
N LEU A 136 7.35 -6.31 -10.55
CA LEU A 136 6.65 -5.58 -11.62
C LEU A 136 5.14 -5.48 -11.38
N MET A 137 4.33 -6.16 -12.19
CA MET A 137 2.87 -6.13 -12.04
C MET A 137 2.33 -7.35 -11.30
N GLY A 138 3.22 -8.19 -10.77
CA GLY A 138 2.84 -9.40 -10.06
C GLY A 138 2.31 -10.49 -10.97
N THR A 139 2.37 -11.72 -10.46
CA THR A 139 1.80 -12.90 -11.13
C THR A 139 0.38 -13.15 -10.61
N ALA A 140 -0.35 -14.06 -11.25
CA ALA A 140 -1.65 -14.50 -10.75
C ALA A 140 -1.54 -15.08 -9.34
N GLN A 141 -0.45 -15.78 -9.07
CA GLN A 141 -0.20 -16.33 -7.73
C GLN A 141 0.04 -15.24 -6.69
N ASP A 142 0.77 -14.18 -7.07
CA ASP A 142 0.96 -13.03 -6.19
C ASP A 142 -0.38 -12.39 -5.82
N VAL A 143 -1.26 -12.24 -6.82
CA VAL A 143 -2.60 -11.69 -6.60
C VAL A 143 -3.38 -12.51 -5.58
N GLU A 144 -3.39 -13.84 -5.74
CA GLU A 144 -4.11 -14.72 -4.83
C GLU A 144 -3.54 -14.64 -3.42
N ARG A 145 -2.23 -14.69 -3.29
CA ARG A 145 -1.57 -14.63 -1.99
C ARG A 145 -1.85 -13.32 -1.26
N VAL A 146 -1.81 -12.21 -1.99
CA VAL A 146 -2.09 -10.91 -1.40
C VAL A 146 -3.56 -10.81 -0.98
N ARG A 147 -4.48 -11.29 -1.81
CA ARG A 147 -5.90 -11.28 -1.44
C ARG A 147 -6.17 -12.08 -0.17
N GLU A 148 -5.64 -13.27 -0.09
CA GLU A 148 -5.78 -14.12 1.09
C GLU A 148 -5.12 -13.48 2.32
N GLY A 149 -3.89 -13.01 2.13
CA GLY A 149 -3.14 -12.39 3.21
C GLY A 149 -3.81 -11.14 3.75
N LEU A 150 -4.37 -10.31 2.88
CA LEU A 150 -5.10 -9.11 3.30
C LEU A 150 -6.35 -9.48 4.10
N GLY A 151 -7.08 -10.52 3.66
CA GLY A 151 -8.24 -10.97 4.41
C GLY A 151 -7.90 -11.39 5.82
N LEU A 152 -6.86 -12.19 5.98
CA LEU A 152 -6.38 -12.63 7.28
C LEU A 152 -5.85 -11.46 8.11
N PHE A 153 -5.10 -10.58 7.49
CA PHE A 153 -4.53 -9.42 8.17
C PHE A 153 -5.63 -8.52 8.74
N TRP A 154 -6.63 -8.19 7.96
CA TRP A 154 -7.74 -7.35 8.42
C TRP A 154 -8.57 -8.04 9.49
N GLN A 155 -8.73 -9.36 9.40
CA GLN A 155 -9.39 -10.13 10.44
C GLN A 155 -8.64 -10.00 11.76
N GLN A 156 -7.32 -10.11 11.74
CA GLN A 156 -6.49 -9.93 12.93
C GLN A 156 -6.57 -8.50 13.47
N GLN A 157 -6.62 -7.52 12.59
CA GLN A 157 -6.76 -6.13 13.01
C GLN A 157 -8.09 -5.88 13.72
N ARG A 158 -9.17 -6.47 13.23
CA ARG A 158 -10.48 -6.38 13.87
C ARG A 158 -10.48 -7.02 15.25
N GLN A 159 -9.83 -8.14 15.39
CA GLN A 159 -9.75 -8.84 16.68
C GLN A 159 -8.96 -8.05 17.71
N ARG A 160 -7.98 -7.29 17.29
CA ARG A 160 -7.18 -6.44 18.19
C ARG A 160 -7.95 -5.21 18.65
N ARG A 161 -8.87 -4.72 17.85
CA ARG A 161 -9.59 -3.49 18.14
C ARG A 161 -10.34 -3.49 19.47
N PRO A 162 -11.11 -4.56 19.79
CA PRO A 162 -11.82 -4.57 21.08
C PRO A 162 -10.90 -4.51 22.29
N GLU A 163 -9.72 -5.09 22.19
CA GLU A 163 -8.75 -5.13 23.28
C GLU A 163 -8.07 -3.79 23.49
N SER A 164 -7.92 -3.01 22.45
CA SER A 164 -7.27 -1.70 22.52
C SER A 164 -8.21 -0.61 23.00
N ARG A 165 -9.47 -0.91 23.24
CA ARG A 165 -10.43 0.06 23.78
C ARG A 165 -10.50 -0.09 25.27
N PRO A 166 -10.02 0.89 26.01
CA PRO A 166 -10.30 0.90 27.43
C PRO A 166 -11.80 1.08 27.63
N ALA A 167 -12.29 0.39 28.58
CA ALA A 167 -13.69 0.50 28.95
C ALA A 167 -14.07 1.91 29.33
#